data_9333232a42bd9eb8afe4897ae4b2898a
#
_entry.id   9333232a42bd9eb8afe4897ae4b2898a
#
_cell.length_a   1.000
_cell.length_b   1.000
_cell.length_c   1.000
_cell.angle_alpha   90.00
_cell.angle_beta   90.00
_cell.angle_gamma   90.00
#
_symmetry.space_group_name_H-M   'P 1'
#
loop_
_entity.id
_entity.type
_entity.pdbx_description
1 polymer ?
#
loop_
_entity_poly.entity_id
_entity_poly.type
_entity_poly.pdbx_seq_one_letter_code
_entity_poly.pdbx_strand_id
1 'polypeptide(L)'
;MENKIRMSKLRLFVCSLSFFLFAAPSLFAQSVTVDWFTTQQTIDGFGGNCSDIGACGDLTAAQARALFDPVAGIGLSIYRDSVPSDGSCFGACAFQSSNIVHLAVPYGVKFVATSWGPPASMKSNGSIICNTGSGASYLNSSAYAEFAAYLKNFATQFESTFSAPLYAISPQNEPDLCSSDPTYGYGAQYSGQQLDALIKNNLGPTFAGTSTKIMMPEVSFWPKLSTYADPVMTDPAAAPFVGIVAGHDYTLRTCLLYSDCLPITAYSHLGSAHLWVTETSMYGGSTVFDPTMVSGIKWANLIHQYLANANASAWLYWRIYNSHNTNDDEALIQSNGTVSKRFYVLGNWSKFVRPGWVRIGATANPADGVEITAFKDPATGGFAIVAVNQTGSPVRVNFSLAGFPTVTSVTPAVTSASSNLVDQSVVNIFNGTFSYALPATSVVTFHGAAASTP
;
A
#
# COMPACT_ATOMS: atom_id res chain seq x y z
N MET A 1 30.11 83.90 44.46
CA MET A 1 30.94 82.76 44.16
C MET A 1 30.16 81.52 44.58
N GLU A 2 29.38 80.94 43.66
CA GLU A 2 28.47 79.83 43.94
C GLU A 2 29.11 78.49 43.54
N ASN A 3 29.22 77.57 44.49
CA ASN A 3 29.68 76.20 44.29
C ASN A 3 28.51 75.32 43.90
N LYS A 4 28.46 74.85 42.64
CA LYS A 4 27.51 73.86 42.18
C LYS A 4 28.04 72.44 42.41
N ILE A 5 27.42 71.73 43.34
CA ILE A 5 27.67 70.31 43.61
C ILE A 5 26.93 69.48 42.49
N ARG A 6 27.65 68.71 41.75
CA ARG A 6 27.12 67.78 40.75
C ARG A 6 26.82 66.43 41.40
N MET A 7 25.52 66.10 41.51
CA MET A 7 25.07 64.78 41.94
C MET A 7 25.17 63.79 40.72
N SER A 8 25.98 62.75 40.84
CA SER A 8 26.07 61.63 39.90
C SER A 8 24.87 60.68 40.16
N LYS A 9 24.08 60.43 39.12
CA LYS A 9 23.00 59.45 39.15
C LYS A 9 23.59 58.02 38.96
N LEU A 10 23.53 57.22 40.01
CA LEU A 10 23.83 55.80 40.00
C LEU A 10 22.67 55.06 39.30
N ARG A 11 22.91 54.51 38.11
CA ARG A 11 21.92 53.68 37.43
C ARG A 11 22.08 52.24 37.95
N LEU A 12 21.06 51.77 38.67
CA LEU A 12 20.88 50.39 39.06
C LEU A 12 20.49 49.57 37.80
N PHE A 13 21.39 48.67 37.35
CA PHE A 13 21.07 47.70 36.33
C PHE A 13 20.39 46.48 37.02
N VAL A 14 19.07 46.37 36.89
CA VAL A 14 18.33 45.17 37.29
C VAL A 14 18.49 44.15 36.18
N CYS A 15 19.33 43.14 36.39
CA CYS A 15 19.47 41.98 35.49
C CYS A 15 18.28 41.04 35.74
N SER A 16 17.25 41.10 34.89
CA SER A 16 16.15 40.14 34.92
C SER A 16 16.63 38.81 34.40
N LEU A 17 16.88 37.87 35.30
CA LEU A 17 17.18 36.48 34.98
C LEU A 17 15.87 35.78 34.56
N SER A 18 15.59 35.73 33.27
CA SER A 18 14.48 34.94 32.71
C SER A 18 14.80 33.46 32.80
N PHE A 19 14.26 32.77 33.78
CA PHE A 19 14.25 31.33 33.82
C PHE A 19 13.33 30.82 32.69
N PHE A 20 13.92 30.37 31.58
CA PHE A 20 13.24 29.49 30.64
C PHE A 20 13.05 28.15 31.34
N LEU A 21 11.87 27.89 31.87
CA LEU A 21 11.42 26.56 32.19
C LEU A 21 11.33 25.79 30.85
N PHE A 22 12.36 25.05 30.50
CA PHE A 22 12.23 23.96 29.55
C PHE A 22 11.31 22.93 30.22
N ALA A 23 10.04 22.88 29.78
CA ALA A 23 9.18 21.76 30.09
C ALA A 23 9.87 20.52 29.56
N ALA A 24 10.46 19.73 30.44
CA ALA A 24 10.94 18.39 30.08
C ALA A 24 9.72 17.64 29.52
N PRO A 25 9.80 17.05 28.31
CA PRO A 25 8.71 16.25 27.81
C PRO A 25 8.38 15.19 28.85
N SER A 26 7.10 15.07 29.16
CA SER A 26 6.61 14.12 30.16
C SER A 26 7.10 12.72 29.76
N LEU A 27 7.97 12.13 30.58
CA LEU A 27 8.54 10.78 30.45
C LEU A 27 7.51 9.67 30.77
N PHE A 28 6.22 9.96 30.62
CA PHE A 28 5.20 8.92 30.76
C PHE A 28 5.24 8.03 29.52
N ALA A 29 5.61 6.77 29.73
CA ALA A 29 5.55 5.75 28.69
C ALA A 29 4.10 5.58 28.22
N GLN A 30 3.90 5.61 26.91
CA GLN A 30 2.58 5.36 26.33
C GLN A 30 2.20 3.91 26.49
N SER A 31 0.94 3.64 26.87
CA SER A 31 0.46 2.28 27.05
C SER A 31 -0.25 1.76 25.82
N VAL A 32 0.13 0.57 25.36
CA VAL A 32 -0.47 -0.14 24.24
C VAL A 32 -0.94 -1.50 24.70
N THR A 33 -2.20 -1.82 24.46
CA THR A 33 -2.72 -3.19 24.60
C THR A 33 -2.83 -3.78 23.21
N VAL A 34 -2.28 -4.99 23.03
CA VAL A 34 -2.47 -5.82 21.84
C VAL A 34 -3.29 -7.03 22.26
N ASP A 35 -4.45 -7.24 21.63
CA ASP A 35 -5.39 -8.29 21.97
C ASP A 35 -5.42 -9.38 20.90
N TRP A 36 -4.96 -10.57 21.30
CA TRP A 36 -4.86 -11.74 20.42
C TRP A 36 -6.21 -12.22 19.88
N PHE A 37 -7.28 -12.05 20.63
CA PHE A 37 -8.59 -12.61 20.30
C PHE A 37 -9.49 -11.67 19.50
N THR A 38 -9.25 -10.38 19.54
CA THR A 38 -9.97 -9.41 18.70
C THR A 38 -9.46 -9.47 17.28
N THR A 39 -10.11 -10.24 16.42
CA THR A 39 -9.70 -10.42 15.02
C THR A 39 -10.40 -9.40 14.10
N GLN A 40 -9.68 -8.96 13.09
CA GLN A 40 -10.12 -8.04 12.05
C GLN A 40 -9.97 -8.71 10.67
N GLN A 41 -9.59 -7.95 9.63
CA GLN A 41 -9.42 -8.49 8.27
C GLN A 41 -8.26 -9.50 8.17
N THR A 42 -8.44 -10.43 7.24
CA THR A 42 -7.33 -11.27 6.74
C THR A 42 -6.47 -10.47 5.78
N ILE A 43 -5.16 -10.60 5.90
CA ILE A 43 -4.19 -9.94 5.02
C ILE A 43 -3.93 -10.82 3.80
N ASP A 44 -4.16 -10.26 2.61
CA ASP A 44 -3.87 -10.93 1.34
C ASP A 44 -2.41 -10.72 0.93
N GLY A 45 -1.81 -9.61 1.35
CA GLY A 45 -0.41 -9.33 1.14
C GLY A 45 -0.09 -7.86 0.89
N PHE A 46 1.18 -7.63 0.60
CA PHE A 46 1.72 -6.33 0.21
C PHE A 46 2.45 -6.48 -1.11
N GLY A 47 2.43 -5.44 -1.93
CA GLY A 47 3.00 -5.57 -3.24
C GLY A 47 3.22 -4.25 -3.95
N GLY A 48 3.22 -4.34 -5.25
CA GLY A 48 3.29 -3.16 -6.10
C GLY A 48 3.27 -3.50 -7.57
N ASN A 49 3.51 -2.47 -8.34
CA ASN A 49 3.38 -2.45 -9.76
C ASN A 49 4.61 -1.77 -10.37
N CYS A 50 5.00 -2.12 -11.57
CA CYS A 50 5.94 -1.34 -12.37
C CYS A 50 5.52 -1.29 -13.84
N SER A 51 4.35 -1.72 -14.15
CA SER A 51 3.93 -1.79 -15.53
C SER A 51 3.22 -0.53 -15.98
N ASP A 52 3.93 0.29 -16.66
CA ASP A 52 3.49 0.85 -17.90
C ASP A 52 4.63 0.58 -18.89
N ILE A 53 4.30 -0.03 -20.00
CA ILE A 53 5.15 -0.15 -21.19
C ILE A 53 6.63 -0.51 -20.88
N GLY A 54 6.85 -1.70 -20.30
CA GLY A 54 8.21 -2.24 -20.16
C GLY A 54 9.07 -1.70 -19.02
N ALA A 55 8.48 -0.95 -18.08
CA ALA A 55 9.21 -0.28 -16.99
C ALA A 55 10.03 -1.18 -16.05
N CYS A 56 9.84 -2.50 -16.07
CA CYS A 56 10.63 -3.46 -15.32
C CYS A 56 11.38 -4.46 -16.20
N GLY A 57 11.55 -4.16 -17.47
CA GLY A 57 12.18 -5.10 -18.42
C GLY A 57 13.64 -5.41 -18.10
N ASP A 58 14.35 -4.52 -17.45
CA ASP A 58 15.75 -4.62 -17.05
C ASP A 58 15.95 -4.96 -15.57
N LEU A 59 14.88 -5.30 -14.81
CA LEU A 59 14.98 -5.72 -13.42
C LEU A 59 15.92 -6.92 -13.30
N THR A 60 16.92 -6.81 -12.44
CA THR A 60 17.89 -7.88 -12.21
C THR A 60 17.38 -8.89 -11.18
N ALA A 61 17.92 -10.11 -11.20
CA ALA A 61 17.62 -11.14 -10.20
C ALA A 61 17.94 -10.68 -8.76
N ALA A 62 18.97 -9.86 -8.58
CA ALA A 62 19.31 -9.30 -7.26
C ALA A 62 18.27 -8.31 -6.76
N GLN A 63 17.74 -7.46 -7.64
CA GLN A 63 16.67 -6.51 -7.30
C GLN A 63 15.34 -7.26 -7.05
N ALA A 64 15.01 -8.26 -7.88
CA ALA A 64 13.85 -9.12 -7.66
C ALA A 64 13.93 -9.84 -6.30
N ARG A 65 15.10 -10.36 -5.94
CA ARG A 65 15.35 -10.95 -4.63
C ARG A 65 15.14 -9.93 -3.50
N ALA A 66 15.64 -8.70 -3.66
CA ALA A 66 15.42 -7.64 -2.67
C ALA A 66 13.94 -7.29 -2.49
N LEU A 67 13.15 -7.35 -3.57
CA LEU A 67 11.70 -7.08 -3.53
C LEU A 67 10.90 -8.25 -2.95
N PHE A 68 11.12 -9.48 -3.43
CA PHE A 68 10.18 -10.59 -3.24
C PHE A 68 10.62 -11.65 -2.22
N ASP A 69 11.93 -11.79 -1.95
CA ASP A 69 12.42 -12.79 -1.00
C ASP A 69 12.02 -12.38 0.45
N PRO A 70 11.20 -13.19 1.16
CA PRO A 70 10.76 -12.84 2.51
C PRO A 70 11.87 -12.98 3.57
N VAL A 71 12.98 -13.63 3.23
CA VAL A 71 14.13 -13.81 4.14
C VAL A 71 15.17 -12.75 3.90
N ALA A 72 15.62 -12.60 2.65
CA ALA A 72 16.72 -11.72 2.28
C ALA A 72 16.27 -10.34 1.79
N GLY A 73 15.03 -10.20 1.37
CA GLY A 73 14.42 -8.96 0.87
C GLY A 73 13.36 -8.41 1.80
N ILE A 74 12.47 -7.60 1.23
CA ILE A 74 11.29 -7.05 1.92
C ILE A 74 10.04 -7.93 1.79
N GLY A 75 10.09 -9.02 1.01
CA GLY A 75 9.06 -10.04 0.96
C GLY A 75 7.73 -9.58 0.36
N LEU A 76 7.72 -8.75 -0.69
CA LEU A 76 6.49 -8.43 -1.41
C LEU A 76 5.84 -9.74 -1.89
N SER A 77 4.54 -9.86 -1.72
CA SER A 77 3.77 -11.08 -1.97
C SER A 77 2.71 -10.92 -3.06
N ILE A 78 2.56 -9.71 -3.61
CA ILE A 78 1.64 -9.40 -4.71
C ILE A 78 2.39 -8.58 -5.76
N TYR A 79 2.20 -8.95 -7.04
CA TYR A 79 2.61 -8.14 -8.18
C TYR A 79 1.40 -7.87 -9.08
N ARG A 80 1.15 -6.58 -9.38
CA ARG A 80 0.08 -6.16 -10.27
C ARG A 80 0.65 -5.86 -11.65
N ASP A 81 0.10 -6.52 -12.66
CA ASP A 81 0.51 -6.44 -14.07
C ASP A 81 -0.56 -5.76 -14.93
N SER A 82 -0.23 -5.45 -16.17
CA SER A 82 -1.16 -4.90 -17.14
C SER A 82 -1.63 -5.95 -18.15
N VAL A 83 -2.93 -5.90 -18.48
CA VAL A 83 -3.45 -6.61 -19.65
C VAL A 83 -3.17 -5.74 -20.89
N PRO A 84 -2.57 -6.27 -21.95
CA PRO A 84 -2.30 -5.51 -23.18
C PRO A 84 -3.58 -4.87 -23.77
N SER A 85 -3.48 -3.61 -24.22
CA SER A 85 -4.57 -2.91 -24.90
C SER A 85 -4.44 -2.95 -26.43
N ASP A 86 -3.39 -3.62 -26.95
CA ASP A 86 -3.05 -3.68 -28.38
C ASP A 86 -3.86 -4.71 -29.18
N GLY A 87 -4.69 -5.50 -28.51
CA GLY A 87 -5.46 -6.57 -29.14
C GLY A 87 -4.69 -7.89 -29.27
N SER A 88 -3.44 -7.98 -28.79
CA SER A 88 -2.65 -9.21 -28.91
C SER A 88 -3.34 -10.44 -28.32
N CYS A 89 -4.08 -10.28 -27.23
CA CYS A 89 -4.80 -11.39 -26.58
C CYS A 89 -6.05 -11.88 -27.32
N PHE A 90 -6.37 -11.36 -28.52
CA PHE A 90 -7.23 -12.09 -29.46
C PHE A 90 -6.53 -13.34 -30.05
N GLY A 91 -5.20 -13.37 -30.03
CA GLY A 91 -4.32 -14.47 -30.38
C GLY A 91 -3.36 -14.79 -29.24
N ALA A 92 -2.05 -14.71 -29.51
CA ALA A 92 -1.01 -14.87 -28.50
C ALA A 92 -0.77 -13.54 -27.78
N CYS A 93 -0.98 -13.52 -26.46
CA CYS A 93 -0.79 -12.32 -25.65
C CYS A 93 0.67 -11.85 -25.64
N ALA A 94 0.88 -10.56 -25.80
CA ALA A 94 2.17 -9.91 -25.62
C ALA A 94 2.35 -9.51 -24.15
N PHE A 95 3.06 -10.32 -23.38
CA PHE A 95 3.34 -10.03 -21.96
C PHE A 95 4.50 -9.06 -21.83
N GLN A 96 4.22 -7.79 -21.56
CA GLN A 96 5.24 -6.74 -21.46
C GLN A 96 6.11 -6.88 -20.20
N SER A 97 5.56 -7.43 -19.13
CA SER A 97 6.21 -7.61 -17.83
C SER A 97 6.79 -9.01 -17.63
N SER A 98 7.04 -9.79 -18.71
CA SER A 98 7.45 -11.19 -18.61
C SER A 98 8.70 -11.41 -17.75
N ASN A 99 9.69 -10.51 -17.82
CA ASN A 99 10.91 -10.61 -17.02
C ASN A 99 10.63 -10.61 -15.51
N ILE A 100 9.87 -9.63 -15.00
CA ILE A 100 9.60 -9.55 -13.56
C ILE A 100 8.72 -10.70 -13.09
N VAL A 101 7.78 -11.16 -13.91
CA VAL A 101 6.93 -12.31 -13.56
C VAL A 101 7.79 -13.55 -13.38
N HIS A 102 8.68 -13.88 -14.33
CA HIS A 102 9.61 -15.01 -14.20
C HIS A 102 10.50 -14.90 -12.96
N LEU A 103 10.96 -13.70 -12.63
CA LEU A 103 11.80 -13.45 -11.46
C LEU A 103 11.02 -13.54 -10.13
N ALA A 104 9.71 -13.28 -10.13
CA ALA A 104 8.87 -13.28 -8.94
C ALA A 104 8.25 -14.66 -8.64
N VAL A 105 7.99 -15.49 -9.64
CA VAL A 105 7.40 -16.84 -9.49
C VAL A 105 8.08 -17.69 -8.41
N PRO A 106 9.42 -17.77 -8.32
CA PRO A 106 10.09 -18.61 -7.32
C PRO A 106 9.80 -18.20 -5.85
N TYR A 107 9.29 -16.99 -5.61
CA TYR A 107 8.98 -16.49 -4.28
C TYR A 107 7.50 -16.66 -3.88
N GLY A 108 6.69 -17.32 -4.71
CA GLY A 108 5.26 -17.55 -4.44
C GLY A 108 4.42 -16.29 -4.46
N VAL A 109 4.80 -15.32 -5.28
CA VAL A 109 4.08 -14.05 -5.45
C VAL A 109 2.72 -14.31 -6.09
N LYS A 110 1.66 -13.68 -5.59
CA LYS A 110 0.35 -13.62 -6.23
C LYS A 110 0.39 -12.62 -7.37
N PHE A 111 -0.05 -13.03 -8.55
CA PHE A 111 -0.15 -12.14 -9.71
C PHE A 111 -1.59 -11.68 -9.89
N VAL A 112 -1.77 -10.37 -10.03
CA VAL A 112 -3.04 -9.76 -10.40
C VAL A 112 -2.82 -8.93 -11.67
N ALA A 113 -3.85 -8.79 -12.49
CA ALA A 113 -3.72 -8.02 -13.73
C ALA A 113 -4.90 -7.06 -13.92
N THR A 114 -4.62 -5.90 -14.51
CA THR A 114 -5.60 -4.86 -14.76
C THR A 114 -5.52 -4.43 -16.22
N SER A 115 -6.67 -4.29 -16.87
CA SER A 115 -6.74 -3.63 -18.18
C SER A 115 -6.62 -2.12 -18.00
N TRP A 116 -5.59 -1.50 -18.59
CA TRP A 116 -5.55 -0.03 -18.67
C TRP A 116 -6.61 0.51 -19.64
N GLY A 117 -7.01 -0.29 -20.62
CA GLY A 117 -8.14 -0.01 -21.49
C GLY A 117 -8.40 -1.17 -22.44
N PRO A 118 -9.64 -1.34 -22.90
CA PRO A 118 -9.96 -2.33 -23.91
C PRO A 118 -9.22 -2.05 -25.23
N PRO A 119 -9.02 -3.06 -26.07
CA PRO A 119 -8.54 -2.88 -27.44
C PRO A 119 -9.35 -1.83 -28.21
N ALA A 120 -8.67 -1.07 -29.09
CA ALA A 120 -9.25 0.04 -29.83
C ALA A 120 -10.53 -0.33 -30.59
N SER A 121 -10.60 -1.56 -31.16
CA SER A 121 -11.78 -2.06 -31.90
C SER A 121 -13.03 -2.19 -31.05
N MET A 122 -12.90 -2.31 -29.74
CA MET A 122 -14.01 -2.45 -28.80
C MET A 122 -14.50 -1.11 -28.24
N LYS A 123 -13.78 -0.03 -28.48
CA LYS A 123 -14.03 1.29 -27.88
C LYS A 123 -14.83 2.22 -28.77
N SER A 124 -15.60 3.12 -28.15
CA SER A 124 -16.47 4.07 -28.85
C SER A 124 -15.71 5.06 -29.76
N ASN A 125 -14.43 5.32 -29.49
CA ASN A 125 -13.59 6.22 -30.29
C ASN A 125 -12.60 5.48 -31.22
N GLY A 126 -12.58 4.16 -31.23
CA GLY A 126 -11.66 3.37 -32.05
C GLY A 126 -10.16 3.57 -31.73
N SER A 127 -9.83 4.03 -30.52
CA SER A 127 -8.46 4.33 -30.08
C SER A 127 -8.17 3.73 -28.71
N ILE A 128 -6.92 3.34 -28.46
CA ILE A 128 -6.48 2.93 -27.10
C ILE A 128 -6.46 4.13 -26.15
N ILE A 129 -6.27 5.35 -26.65
CA ILE A 129 -6.31 6.57 -25.85
C ILE A 129 -7.75 6.89 -25.47
N CYS A 130 -7.98 7.27 -24.21
CA CYS A 130 -9.32 7.49 -23.70
C CYS A 130 -9.99 8.72 -24.32
N ASN A 131 -9.30 9.86 -24.40
CA ASN A 131 -9.84 11.08 -25.00
C ASN A 131 -8.99 11.52 -26.19
N THR A 132 -9.57 11.43 -27.40
CA THR A 132 -8.93 11.85 -28.66
C THR A 132 -9.40 13.23 -29.12
N GLY A 133 -9.92 14.07 -28.21
CA GLY A 133 -10.44 15.41 -28.50
C GLY A 133 -11.96 15.50 -28.65
N SER A 134 -12.66 14.34 -28.65
CA SER A 134 -14.13 14.25 -28.76
C SER A 134 -14.83 13.94 -27.45
N GLY A 135 -14.10 14.00 -26.33
CA GLY A 135 -14.57 13.58 -25.01
C GLY A 135 -14.12 12.16 -24.65
N ALA A 136 -14.60 11.69 -23.51
CA ALA A 136 -14.25 10.39 -22.99
C ALA A 136 -14.79 9.25 -23.85
N SER A 137 -13.98 8.22 -24.04
CA SER A 137 -14.40 6.96 -24.67
C SER A 137 -14.75 5.90 -23.63
N TYR A 138 -15.54 4.95 -24.05
CA TYR A 138 -16.01 3.83 -23.24
C TYR A 138 -15.96 2.52 -24.04
N LEU A 139 -16.00 1.41 -23.33
CA LEU A 139 -16.23 0.10 -23.96
C LEU A 139 -17.65 0.04 -24.52
N ASN A 140 -17.79 -0.29 -25.80
CA ASN A 140 -19.10 -0.49 -26.42
C ASN A 140 -19.83 -1.67 -25.75
N SER A 141 -21.08 -1.50 -25.41
CA SER A 141 -21.86 -2.56 -24.75
C SER A 141 -22.01 -3.82 -25.63
N SER A 142 -21.99 -3.66 -26.95
CA SER A 142 -21.96 -4.79 -27.89
C SER A 142 -20.66 -5.61 -27.83
N ALA A 143 -19.58 -5.04 -27.29
CA ALA A 143 -18.28 -5.70 -27.14
C ALA A 143 -18.05 -6.32 -25.75
N TYR A 144 -19.01 -6.25 -24.84
CA TYR A 144 -18.83 -6.74 -23.45
C TYR A 144 -18.47 -8.23 -23.39
N ALA A 145 -19.13 -9.08 -24.16
CA ALA A 145 -18.84 -10.50 -24.21
C ALA A 145 -17.44 -10.79 -24.82
N GLU A 146 -17.09 -10.06 -25.88
CA GLU A 146 -15.77 -10.18 -26.53
C GLU A 146 -14.65 -9.71 -25.58
N PHE A 147 -14.86 -8.63 -24.84
CA PHE A 147 -13.91 -8.15 -23.87
C PHE A 147 -13.73 -9.12 -22.68
N ALA A 148 -14.82 -9.71 -22.17
CA ALA A 148 -14.75 -10.75 -21.15
C ALA A 148 -13.92 -11.97 -21.64
N ALA A 149 -14.13 -12.40 -22.90
CA ALA A 149 -13.34 -13.46 -23.52
C ALA A 149 -11.85 -13.07 -23.70
N TYR A 150 -11.57 -11.81 -24.05
CA TYR A 150 -10.21 -11.29 -24.16
C TYR A 150 -9.46 -11.36 -22.82
N LEU A 151 -10.08 -10.94 -21.73
CA LEU A 151 -9.54 -11.00 -20.37
C LEU A 151 -9.34 -12.46 -19.93
N LYS A 152 -10.27 -13.36 -20.30
CA LYS A 152 -10.15 -14.78 -19.99
C LYS A 152 -8.99 -15.43 -20.72
N ASN A 153 -8.79 -15.07 -22.00
CA ASN A 153 -7.66 -15.56 -22.78
C ASN A 153 -6.32 -15.09 -22.20
N PHE A 154 -6.24 -13.82 -21.77
CA PHE A 154 -5.07 -13.33 -21.03
C PHE A 154 -4.78 -14.19 -19.80
N ALA A 155 -5.77 -14.43 -18.94
CA ALA A 155 -5.58 -15.21 -17.71
C ALA A 155 -5.10 -16.64 -18.02
N THR A 156 -5.69 -17.28 -19.04
CA THR A 156 -5.32 -18.64 -19.45
C THR A 156 -3.90 -18.71 -19.99
N GLN A 157 -3.51 -17.73 -20.83
CA GLN A 157 -2.16 -17.69 -21.39
C GLN A 157 -1.12 -17.28 -20.35
N PHE A 158 -1.47 -16.40 -19.41
CA PHE A 158 -0.61 -16.06 -18.28
C PHE A 158 -0.23 -17.32 -17.49
N GLU A 159 -1.25 -18.11 -17.09
CA GLU A 159 -1.03 -19.33 -16.34
C GLU A 159 -0.17 -20.34 -17.12
N SER A 160 -0.43 -20.54 -18.42
CA SER A 160 0.33 -21.47 -19.24
C SER A 160 1.77 -21.00 -19.51
N THR A 161 1.99 -19.68 -19.67
CA THR A 161 3.31 -19.13 -19.98
C THR A 161 4.23 -19.11 -18.76
N PHE A 162 3.70 -18.72 -17.61
CA PHE A 162 4.49 -18.52 -16.40
C PHE A 162 4.40 -19.68 -15.40
N SER A 163 3.57 -20.69 -15.66
CA SER A 163 3.28 -21.78 -14.72
C SER A 163 2.83 -21.25 -13.34
N ALA A 164 2.10 -20.16 -13.34
CA ALA A 164 1.63 -19.45 -12.14
C ALA A 164 0.18 -18.98 -12.34
N PRO A 165 -0.74 -19.24 -11.39
CA PRO A 165 -2.13 -18.81 -11.53
C PRO A 165 -2.25 -17.29 -11.49
N LEU A 166 -3.14 -16.74 -12.32
CA LEU A 166 -3.55 -15.35 -12.16
C LEU A 166 -4.56 -15.26 -11.00
N TYR A 167 -4.19 -14.61 -9.90
CA TYR A 167 -5.00 -14.54 -8.70
C TYR A 167 -6.24 -13.68 -8.86
N ALA A 168 -6.11 -12.53 -9.56
CA ALA A 168 -7.25 -11.66 -9.85
C ALA A 168 -7.06 -10.90 -11.16
N ILE A 169 -8.19 -10.47 -11.75
CA ILE A 169 -8.22 -9.64 -12.95
C ILE A 169 -9.21 -8.50 -12.78
N SER A 170 -8.83 -7.31 -13.23
CA SER A 170 -9.66 -6.12 -13.25
C SER A 170 -9.97 -5.69 -14.68
N PRO A 171 -11.24 -5.36 -15.00
CA PRO A 171 -11.61 -4.93 -16.33
C PRO A 171 -11.11 -3.54 -16.70
N GLN A 172 -10.79 -2.69 -15.72
CA GLN A 172 -10.42 -1.31 -15.98
C GLN A 172 -9.60 -0.67 -14.87
N ASN A 173 -8.46 -0.08 -15.26
CA ASN A 173 -7.70 0.86 -14.45
C ASN A 173 -8.40 2.22 -14.48
N GLU A 174 -8.60 2.84 -13.32
CA GLU A 174 -9.07 4.22 -13.15
C GLU A 174 -10.27 4.60 -14.03
N PRO A 175 -11.41 3.91 -13.92
CA PRO A 175 -12.60 4.15 -14.74
C PRO A 175 -13.17 5.56 -14.60
N ASP A 176 -12.72 6.31 -13.61
CA ASP A 176 -13.11 7.69 -13.29
C ASP A 176 -12.19 8.74 -13.94
N LEU A 177 -11.11 8.31 -14.62
CA LEU A 177 -10.19 9.17 -15.38
C LEU A 177 -10.27 8.91 -16.87
N CYS A 178 -10.05 9.97 -17.65
CA CYS A 178 -9.96 9.90 -19.11
C CYS A 178 -9.00 10.97 -19.63
N SER A 179 -7.75 10.60 -19.83
CA SER A 179 -6.70 11.48 -20.31
C SER A 179 -6.64 11.53 -21.84
N SER A 180 -6.17 12.65 -22.37
CA SER A 180 -5.84 12.84 -23.79
C SER A 180 -4.32 12.72 -24.06
N ASP A 181 -3.53 12.43 -23.05
CA ASP A 181 -2.08 12.27 -23.20
C ASP A 181 -1.77 11.05 -24.10
N PRO A 182 -1.03 11.22 -25.20
CA PRO A 182 -0.75 10.12 -26.11
C PRO A 182 0.17 9.05 -25.53
N THR A 183 0.89 9.36 -24.44
CA THR A 183 1.82 8.43 -23.79
C THR A 183 1.18 7.69 -22.63
N TYR A 184 0.32 8.37 -21.86
CA TYR A 184 -0.26 7.84 -20.61
C TYR A 184 -1.79 7.82 -20.61
N GLY A 185 -2.43 8.28 -21.69
CA GLY A 185 -3.88 8.38 -21.79
C GLY A 185 -4.60 7.09 -22.17
N TYR A 186 -3.94 5.92 -22.03
CA TYR A 186 -4.61 4.63 -22.22
C TYR A 186 -5.79 4.53 -21.25
N GLY A 187 -6.94 4.05 -21.73
CA GLY A 187 -8.06 3.88 -20.84
C GLY A 187 -9.42 3.89 -21.54
N ALA A 188 -10.42 3.62 -20.73
CA ALA A 188 -11.83 3.84 -21.05
C ALA A 188 -12.54 4.29 -19.78
N GLN A 189 -13.46 5.25 -19.93
CA GLN A 189 -14.28 5.67 -18.81
C GLN A 189 -15.48 4.71 -18.64
N TYR A 190 -15.84 4.44 -17.40
CA TYR A 190 -17.04 3.66 -17.06
C TYR A 190 -17.85 4.42 -16.00
N SER A 191 -19.12 4.15 -15.94
CA SER A 191 -19.92 4.38 -14.74
C SER A 191 -20.02 3.11 -13.91
N GLY A 192 -20.43 3.23 -12.64
CA GLY A 192 -20.69 2.04 -11.82
C GLY A 192 -21.75 1.12 -12.41
N GLN A 193 -22.79 1.67 -13.10
CA GLN A 193 -23.82 0.89 -13.80
C GLN A 193 -23.27 0.13 -15.01
N GLN A 194 -22.30 0.69 -15.72
CA GLN A 194 -21.63 -0.01 -16.83
C GLN A 194 -20.77 -1.16 -16.31
N LEU A 195 -20.06 -0.96 -15.19
CA LEU A 195 -19.32 -2.02 -14.51
C LEU A 195 -20.27 -3.13 -14.01
N ASP A 196 -21.39 -2.77 -13.42
CA ASP A 196 -22.42 -3.73 -13.00
C ASP A 196 -22.91 -4.58 -14.19
N ALA A 197 -23.33 -3.95 -15.29
CA ALA A 197 -23.79 -4.65 -16.48
C ALA A 197 -22.72 -5.59 -17.07
N LEU A 198 -21.46 -5.14 -17.14
CA LEU A 198 -20.33 -5.93 -17.65
C LEU A 198 -20.06 -7.14 -16.75
N ILE A 199 -19.99 -6.93 -15.43
CA ILE A 199 -19.67 -7.98 -14.47
C ILE A 199 -20.80 -9.00 -14.40
N LYS A 200 -22.03 -8.56 -14.21
CA LYS A 200 -23.20 -9.43 -14.07
C LYS A 200 -23.43 -10.32 -15.27
N ASN A 201 -23.41 -9.73 -16.47
CA ASN A 201 -23.88 -10.42 -17.68
C ASN A 201 -22.77 -11.11 -18.48
N ASN A 202 -21.50 -10.73 -18.29
CA ASN A 202 -20.40 -11.20 -19.13
C ASN A 202 -19.20 -11.66 -18.31
N LEU A 203 -18.55 -10.79 -17.54
CA LEU A 203 -17.29 -11.10 -16.89
C LEU A 203 -17.48 -12.16 -15.79
N GLY A 204 -18.48 -12.02 -14.94
CA GLY A 204 -18.82 -12.97 -13.89
C GLY A 204 -19.04 -14.38 -14.42
N PRO A 205 -19.97 -14.57 -15.37
CA PRO A 205 -20.18 -15.87 -16.01
C PRO A 205 -18.94 -16.45 -16.70
N THR A 206 -18.11 -15.59 -17.33
CA THR A 206 -16.88 -16.01 -18.03
C THR A 206 -15.81 -16.53 -17.06
N PHE A 207 -15.72 -15.99 -15.86
CA PHE A 207 -14.76 -16.41 -14.83
C PHE A 207 -15.36 -17.39 -13.80
N ALA A 208 -16.65 -17.69 -13.87
CA ALA A 208 -17.29 -18.66 -12.98
C ALA A 208 -16.58 -20.02 -13.03
N GLY A 209 -16.31 -20.61 -11.85
CA GLY A 209 -15.63 -21.89 -11.73
C GLY A 209 -14.11 -21.83 -11.94
N THR A 210 -13.51 -20.66 -12.12
CA THR A 210 -12.05 -20.48 -12.15
C THR A 210 -11.52 -20.04 -10.79
N SER A 211 -10.21 -20.13 -10.59
CA SER A 211 -9.51 -19.61 -9.41
C SER A 211 -9.27 -18.08 -9.46
N THR A 212 -9.37 -17.47 -10.66
CA THR A 212 -9.13 -16.05 -10.88
C THR A 212 -10.30 -15.23 -10.35
N LYS A 213 -10.05 -14.33 -9.41
CA LYS A 213 -11.06 -13.42 -8.83
C LYS A 213 -11.28 -12.23 -9.75
N ILE A 214 -12.51 -11.69 -9.75
CA ILE A 214 -12.77 -10.39 -10.36
C ILE A 214 -12.46 -9.31 -9.32
N MET A 215 -11.66 -8.33 -9.72
CA MET A 215 -11.28 -7.14 -8.95
C MET A 215 -11.88 -5.91 -9.63
N MET A 216 -12.44 -4.98 -8.84
CA MET A 216 -13.03 -3.74 -9.33
C MET A 216 -13.20 -2.72 -8.18
N PRO A 217 -13.51 -1.44 -8.38
CA PRO A 217 -13.49 -0.71 -9.65
C PRO A 217 -12.12 -0.12 -9.99
N GLU A 218 -11.16 -0.09 -9.05
CA GLU A 218 -9.84 0.53 -9.17
C GLU A 218 -9.90 2.02 -9.55
N VAL A 219 -10.78 2.77 -8.89
CA VAL A 219 -10.87 4.23 -9.05
C VAL A 219 -9.57 4.93 -8.69
N SER A 220 -9.24 6.03 -9.38
CA SER A 220 -8.02 6.83 -9.12
C SER A 220 -8.05 7.56 -7.78
N PHE A 221 -9.26 7.90 -7.31
CA PHE A 221 -9.47 8.66 -6.08
C PHE A 221 -10.33 7.86 -5.10
N TRP A 222 -9.74 7.47 -3.97
CA TRP A 222 -10.40 6.69 -2.93
C TRP A 222 -11.82 7.18 -2.55
N PRO A 223 -12.08 8.49 -2.39
CA PRO A 223 -13.43 8.99 -2.10
C PRO A 223 -14.50 8.67 -3.15
N LYS A 224 -14.12 8.28 -4.37
CA LYS A 224 -15.04 7.86 -5.42
C LYS A 224 -15.38 6.37 -5.37
N LEU A 225 -14.73 5.60 -4.46
CA LEU A 225 -14.88 4.14 -4.41
C LEU A 225 -16.37 3.72 -4.39
N SER A 226 -17.16 4.28 -3.48
CA SER A 226 -18.58 3.95 -3.36
C SER A 226 -19.39 4.30 -4.62
N THR A 227 -19.09 5.40 -5.28
CA THR A 227 -19.79 5.80 -6.51
C THR A 227 -19.71 4.74 -7.61
N TYR A 228 -18.58 4.04 -7.67
CA TYR A 228 -18.32 3.02 -8.69
C TYR A 228 -18.60 1.61 -8.20
N ALA A 229 -18.36 1.33 -6.93
CA ALA A 229 -18.53 0.00 -6.36
C ALA A 229 -19.99 -0.31 -5.95
N ASP A 230 -20.72 0.66 -5.42
CA ASP A 230 -22.09 0.44 -4.91
C ASP A 230 -23.03 -0.15 -5.96
N PRO A 231 -23.09 0.33 -7.22
CA PRO A 231 -23.96 -0.27 -8.22
C PRO A 231 -23.73 -1.77 -8.42
N VAL A 232 -22.49 -2.24 -8.31
CA VAL A 232 -22.11 -3.65 -8.45
C VAL A 232 -22.36 -4.42 -7.15
N MET A 233 -21.88 -3.88 -6.03
CA MET A 233 -21.87 -4.60 -4.75
C MET A 233 -23.23 -4.64 -4.06
N THR A 234 -24.17 -3.79 -4.45
CA THR A 234 -25.55 -3.84 -3.97
C THR A 234 -26.49 -4.60 -4.92
N ASP A 235 -26.04 -4.97 -6.13
CA ASP A 235 -26.79 -5.88 -7.00
C ASP A 235 -26.52 -7.34 -6.60
N PRO A 236 -27.54 -8.08 -6.10
CA PRO A 236 -27.37 -9.48 -5.70
C PRO A 236 -27.00 -10.42 -6.86
N ALA A 237 -27.15 -9.99 -8.12
CA ALA A 237 -26.77 -10.76 -9.28
C ALA A 237 -25.33 -10.48 -9.75
N ALA A 238 -24.72 -9.38 -9.34
CA ALA A 238 -23.33 -9.00 -9.69
C ALA A 238 -22.34 -9.24 -8.54
N ALA A 239 -22.70 -8.83 -7.32
CA ALA A 239 -21.83 -8.88 -6.15
C ALA A 239 -21.17 -10.24 -5.90
N PRO A 240 -21.85 -11.41 -6.08
CA PRO A 240 -21.21 -12.72 -5.84
C PRO A 240 -20.03 -13.03 -6.77
N PHE A 241 -19.88 -12.33 -7.89
CA PHE A 241 -18.74 -12.50 -8.79
C PHE A 241 -17.49 -11.71 -8.37
N VAL A 242 -17.66 -10.70 -7.50
CA VAL A 242 -16.55 -9.83 -7.09
C VAL A 242 -15.82 -10.43 -5.90
N GLY A 243 -14.55 -10.72 -6.07
CA GLY A 243 -13.69 -11.20 -4.99
C GLY A 243 -12.89 -10.09 -4.32
N ILE A 244 -12.67 -8.97 -5.02
CA ILE A 244 -11.86 -7.84 -4.52
C ILE A 244 -12.51 -6.53 -4.92
N VAL A 245 -12.78 -5.67 -3.93
CA VAL A 245 -13.08 -4.26 -4.14
C VAL A 245 -11.79 -3.48 -3.98
N ALA A 246 -11.41 -2.69 -4.98
CA ALA A 246 -10.12 -2.03 -5.04
C ALA A 246 -10.24 -0.55 -5.43
N GLY A 247 -9.32 0.26 -4.91
CA GLY A 247 -9.17 1.65 -5.30
C GLY A 247 -7.70 2.09 -5.20
N HIS A 248 -7.39 3.18 -5.89
CA HIS A 248 -6.12 3.88 -5.78
C HIS A 248 -6.22 5.03 -4.78
N ASP A 249 -5.08 5.55 -4.38
CA ASP A 249 -5.05 6.67 -3.46
C ASP A 249 -4.14 7.80 -3.94
N TYR A 250 -4.56 8.45 -4.99
CA TYR A 250 -3.92 9.68 -5.44
C TYR A 250 -4.51 10.96 -4.83
N THR A 251 -5.60 10.87 -4.06
CA THR A 251 -6.13 11.99 -3.27
C THR A 251 -5.22 12.41 -2.13
N LEU A 252 -4.49 11.46 -1.56
CA LEU A 252 -3.60 11.71 -0.43
C LEU A 252 -2.30 12.41 -0.82
N ARG A 253 -2.07 12.70 -2.09
CA ARG A 253 -1.02 13.63 -2.49
C ARG A 253 -1.12 14.96 -1.72
N THR A 254 -2.32 15.46 -1.51
CA THR A 254 -2.58 16.62 -0.65
C THR A 254 -2.40 16.30 0.82
N CYS A 255 -2.77 15.12 1.28
CA CYS A 255 -2.70 14.68 2.67
C CYS A 255 -1.28 14.39 3.17
N LEU A 256 -0.41 13.86 2.33
CA LEU A 256 1.00 13.71 2.68
C LEU A 256 1.70 15.06 2.90
N LEU A 257 1.09 16.14 2.40
CA LEU A 257 1.62 17.50 2.47
C LEU A 257 0.82 18.42 3.40
N TYR A 258 -0.44 18.12 3.71
CA TYR A 258 -1.36 18.98 4.43
C TYR A 258 -2.24 18.19 5.42
N SER A 259 -2.68 18.86 6.48
CA SER A 259 -3.50 18.27 7.57
C SER A 259 -4.96 18.00 7.20
N ASP A 260 -5.41 18.32 6.00
CA ASP A 260 -6.82 18.36 5.61
C ASP A 260 -7.31 17.08 4.91
N CYS A 261 -6.79 15.95 5.33
CA CYS A 261 -7.12 14.66 4.77
C CYS A 261 -8.56 14.24 5.06
N LEU A 262 -9.26 13.79 4.03
CA LEU A 262 -10.51 13.06 4.24
C LEU A 262 -10.21 11.77 5.01
N PRO A 263 -11.05 11.40 6.01
CA PRO A 263 -10.83 10.17 6.75
C PRO A 263 -10.86 8.96 5.82
N ILE A 264 -9.83 8.14 5.89
CA ILE A 264 -9.83 6.82 5.25
C ILE A 264 -10.75 5.93 6.08
N THR A 265 -11.83 5.44 5.47
CA THR A 265 -12.85 4.62 6.12
C THR A 265 -13.04 3.30 5.39
N ALA A 266 -13.55 2.30 6.10
CA ALA A 266 -13.92 1.02 5.51
C ALA A 266 -15.06 1.19 4.49
N TYR A 267 -15.04 0.36 3.45
CA TYR A 267 -16.13 0.28 2.49
C TYR A 267 -17.29 -0.55 3.07
N SER A 268 -18.50 -0.02 3.04
CA SER A 268 -19.66 -0.57 3.76
C SER A 268 -20.31 -1.80 3.10
N HIS A 269 -20.26 -1.91 1.76
CA HIS A 269 -20.95 -2.97 1.00
C HIS A 269 -20.00 -4.09 0.55
N LEU A 270 -18.95 -4.38 1.36
CA LEU A 270 -17.89 -5.32 0.97
C LEU A 270 -18.40 -6.77 0.81
N GLY A 271 -19.39 -7.18 1.58
CA GLY A 271 -19.88 -8.55 1.57
C GLY A 271 -18.76 -9.55 1.92
N SER A 272 -18.53 -10.53 1.05
CA SER A 272 -17.42 -11.50 1.17
C SER A 272 -16.17 -11.10 0.41
N ALA A 273 -16.18 -9.99 -0.32
CA ALA A 273 -15.01 -9.49 -1.05
C ALA A 273 -13.96 -8.90 -0.08
N HIS A 274 -12.72 -8.83 -0.51
CA HIS A 274 -11.64 -8.18 0.23
C HIS A 274 -11.44 -6.75 -0.28
N LEU A 275 -11.02 -5.85 0.60
CA LEU A 275 -10.75 -4.45 0.24
C LEU A 275 -9.25 -4.26 0.01
N TRP A 276 -8.86 -3.74 -1.15
CA TRP A 276 -7.48 -3.54 -1.53
C TRP A 276 -7.18 -2.08 -1.90
N VAL A 277 -5.98 -1.61 -1.58
CA VAL A 277 -5.34 -0.45 -2.23
C VAL A 277 -4.40 -0.99 -3.28
N THR A 278 -4.71 -0.75 -4.55
CA THR A 278 -4.01 -1.40 -5.67
C THR A 278 -2.99 -0.51 -6.36
N GLU A 279 -3.00 0.79 -6.03
CA GLU A 279 -2.02 1.74 -6.55
C GLU A 279 -1.98 3.02 -5.71
N THR A 280 -0.78 3.50 -5.42
CA THR A 280 -0.53 4.83 -4.85
C THR A 280 0.94 5.20 -4.96
N SER A 281 1.24 6.48 -5.25
CA SER A 281 2.59 7.04 -5.26
C SER A 281 2.58 8.57 -5.11
N MET A 282 3.74 9.17 -5.18
CA MET A 282 3.92 10.64 -5.22
C MET A 282 3.72 11.24 -6.62
N TYR A 283 2.89 10.62 -7.47
CA TYR A 283 2.63 11.08 -8.83
C TYR A 283 2.38 12.59 -8.91
N GLY A 284 3.13 13.26 -9.77
CA GLY A 284 3.04 14.73 -10.00
C GLY A 284 3.47 15.59 -8.80
N GLY A 285 4.11 15.01 -7.77
CA GLY A 285 4.72 15.72 -6.65
C GLY A 285 6.10 16.26 -6.99
N SER A 286 7.08 15.98 -6.12
CA SER A 286 8.48 16.26 -6.41
C SER A 286 8.97 15.35 -7.52
N THR A 287 9.62 15.91 -8.53
CA THR A 287 10.35 15.13 -9.53
C THR A 287 11.69 14.62 -9.00
N VAL A 288 12.05 15.00 -7.79
CA VAL A 288 13.34 14.67 -7.18
C VAL A 288 13.13 13.52 -6.20
N PHE A 289 13.84 12.43 -6.46
CA PHE A 289 13.86 11.25 -5.60
C PHE A 289 14.30 11.57 -4.17
N ASP A 290 13.42 11.28 -3.19
CA ASP A 290 13.72 11.41 -1.77
C ASP A 290 14.06 10.03 -1.17
N PRO A 291 15.35 9.73 -0.90
CA PRO A 291 15.75 8.47 -0.29
C PRO A 291 15.54 8.44 1.22
N THR A 292 15.07 9.52 1.86
CA THR A 292 15.11 9.74 3.31
C THR A 292 13.86 9.25 4.03
N MET A 293 13.92 9.25 5.38
CA MET A 293 12.75 9.00 6.23
C MET A 293 11.72 10.12 6.19
N VAL A 294 12.03 11.30 5.64
CA VAL A 294 11.03 12.36 5.44
C VAL A 294 9.91 11.87 4.51
N SER A 295 10.29 11.21 3.42
CA SER A 295 9.32 10.49 2.58
C SER A 295 8.83 9.21 3.26
N GLY A 296 9.75 8.37 3.77
CA GLY A 296 9.40 7.06 4.34
C GLY A 296 8.31 7.11 5.40
N ILE A 297 8.36 8.08 6.33
CA ILE A 297 7.41 8.15 7.44
C ILE A 297 5.98 8.51 6.98
N LYS A 298 5.84 9.27 5.90
CA LYS A 298 4.53 9.60 5.31
C LYS A 298 3.85 8.34 4.79
N TRP A 299 4.61 7.47 4.13
CA TRP A 299 4.11 6.18 3.64
C TRP A 299 3.79 5.22 4.77
N ALA A 300 4.56 5.24 5.87
CA ALA A 300 4.24 4.47 7.06
C ALA A 300 2.87 4.82 7.63
N ASN A 301 2.59 6.11 7.79
CA ASN A 301 1.29 6.62 8.23
C ASN A 301 0.18 6.17 7.28
N LEU A 302 0.39 6.32 5.97
CA LEU A 302 -0.61 5.95 4.98
C LEU A 302 -0.96 4.44 5.02
N ILE A 303 0.05 3.58 5.06
CA ILE A 303 -0.14 2.13 5.18
C ILE A 303 -0.92 1.82 6.47
N HIS A 304 -0.53 2.42 7.60
CA HIS A 304 -1.24 2.25 8.87
C HIS A 304 -2.72 2.61 8.74
N GLN A 305 -3.04 3.77 8.17
CA GLN A 305 -4.42 4.24 8.05
C GLN A 305 -5.29 3.30 7.19
N TYR A 306 -4.78 2.80 6.08
CA TYR A 306 -5.52 1.83 5.27
C TYR A 306 -5.74 0.51 5.99
N LEU A 307 -4.74 0.00 6.69
CA LEU A 307 -4.87 -1.24 7.44
C LEU A 307 -5.77 -1.09 8.66
N ALA A 308 -5.65 0.02 9.42
CA ALA A 308 -6.35 0.20 10.68
C ALA A 308 -7.77 0.77 10.50
N ASN A 309 -7.97 1.74 9.60
CA ASN A 309 -9.24 2.47 9.48
C ASN A 309 -10.10 1.94 8.33
N ALA A 310 -9.50 1.60 7.18
CA ALA A 310 -10.25 1.02 6.06
C ALA A 310 -10.40 -0.50 6.16
N ASN A 311 -9.65 -1.18 7.02
CA ASN A 311 -9.56 -2.64 7.06
C ASN A 311 -9.09 -3.24 5.71
N ALA A 312 -8.18 -2.57 5.02
CA ALA A 312 -7.64 -3.07 3.76
C ALA A 312 -6.88 -4.39 3.97
N SER A 313 -7.14 -5.37 3.12
CA SER A 313 -6.50 -6.69 3.12
C SER A 313 -5.19 -6.71 2.33
N ALA A 314 -4.99 -5.74 1.44
CA ALA A 314 -3.74 -5.59 0.68
C ALA A 314 -3.45 -4.11 0.42
N TRP A 315 -2.16 -3.83 0.26
CA TRP A 315 -1.68 -2.50 -0.08
C TRP A 315 -0.53 -2.60 -1.07
N LEU A 316 -0.65 -1.94 -2.24
CA LEU A 316 0.28 -2.00 -3.36
C LEU A 316 0.83 -0.61 -3.69
N TYR A 317 2.15 -0.55 -3.91
CA TYR A 317 2.89 0.66 -4.23
C TYR A 317 3.08 0.83 -5.75
N TRP A 318 3.03 2.02 -6.26
CA TRP A 318 3.38 2.44 -7.61
C TRP A 318 4.58 3.40 -7.56
N ARG A 319 5.77 3.09 -8.12
CA ARG A 319 6.27 1.86 -8.74
C ARG A 319 7.27 1.15 -7.81
N ILE A 320 7.35 -0.17 -7.83
CA ILE A 320 8.38 -0.88 -7.06
C ILE A 320 9.77 -0.72 -7.66
N TYR A 321 9.86 -0.46 -8.96
CA TYR A 321 11.10 -0.22 -9.69
C TYR A 321 10.85 0.72 -10.86
N ASN A 322 11.84 1.54 -11.23
CA ASN A 322 11.80 2.38 -12.42
C ASN A 322 13.08 2.24 -13.23
N SER A 323 12.97 1.69 -14.45
CA SER A 323 14.08 1.49 -15.39
C SER A 323 14.49 2.77 -16.14
N HIS A 324 13.61 3.76 -16.25
CA HIS A 324 13.77 4.88 -17.19
C HIS A 324 14.31 6.15 -16.55
N ASN A 325 14.20 6.30 -15.21
CA ASN A 325 14.56 7.52 -14.54
C ASN A 325 15.32 7.26 -13.24
N THR A 326 16.41 7.97 -13.03
CA THR A 326 17.23 7.92 -11.81
C THR A 326 16.83 8.97 -10.77
N ASN A 327 15.90 9.85 -11.09
CA ASN A 327 15.50 10.97 -10.23
C ASN A 327 13.97 11.11 -10.17
N ASP A 328 13.28 9.98 -10.07
CA ASP A 328 11.83 9.92 -9.99
C ASP A 328 11.39 9.51 -8.58
N ASP A 329 10.59 10.34 -7.93
CA ASP A 329 10.12 10.08 -6.56
C ASP A 329 8.99 9.04 -6.48
N GLU A 330 8.56 8.48 -7.59
CA GLU A 330 7.57 7.40 -7.58
C GLU A 330 8.17 6.04 -7.19
N ALA A 331 9.43 5.74 -7.56
CA ALA A 331 9.98 4.40 -7.42
C ALA A 331 10.49 4.08 -6.01
N LEU A 332 10.37 2.81 -5.58
CA LEU A 332 11.06 2.27 -4.41
C LEU A 332 12.55 2.05 -4.71
N ILE A 333 12.85 1.53 -5.91
CA ILE A 333 14.21 1.29 -6.42
C ILE A 333 14.36 2.02 -7.75
N GLN A 334 15.41 2.82 -7.88
CA GLN A 334 15.76 3.52 -9.11
C GLN A 334 16.56 2.63 -10.06
N SER A 335 16.61 2.97 -11.36
CA SER A 335 17.38 2.23 -12.37
C SER A 335 18.88 2.09 -12.04
N ASN A 336 19.46 3.04 -11.33
CA ASN A 336 20.85 2.98 -10.86
C ASN A 336 21.05 2.12 -9.60
N GLY A 337 20.00 1.46 -9.09
CA GLY A 337 20.03 0.64 -7.90
C GLY A 337 19.86 1.40 -6.58
N THR A 338 19.66 2.72 -6.61
CA THR A 338 19.41 3.49 -5.38
C THR A 338 18.06 3.11 -4.79
N VAL A 339 18.03 2.84 -3.47
CA VAL A 339 16.87 2.38 -2.73
C VAL A 339 16.39 3.48 -1.79
N SER A 340 15.09 3.77 -1.78
CA SER A 340 14.48 4.74 -0.85
C SER A 340 14.17 4.13 0.52
N LYS A 341 14.01 4.98 1.54
CA LYS A 341 13.49 4.53 2.85
C LYS A 341 12.07 3.97 2.76
N ARG A 342 11.28 4.37 1.76
CA ARG A 342 9.94 3.81 1.46
C ARG A 342 9.98 2.29 1.27
N PHE A 343 11.03 1.79 0.61
CA PHE A 343 11.25 0.35 0.42
C PHE A 343 11.34 -0.39 1.76
N TYR A 344 12.17 0.09 2.68
CA TYR A 344 12.34 -0.54 3.99
C TYR A 344 11.12 -0.34 4.89
N VAL A 345 10.45 0.80 4.78
CA VAL A 345 9.18 1.08 5.47
C VAL A 345 8.11 0.09 5.05
N LEU A 346 7.92 -0.13 3.75
CA LEU A 346 6.99 -1.16 3.27
C LEU A 346 7.39 -2.55 3.77
N GLY A 347 8.69 -2.82 3.83
CA GLY A 347 9.26 -4.03 4.40
C GLY A 347 8.91 -4.28 5.86
N ASN A 348 8.65 -3.23 6.66
CA ASN A 348 8.20 -3.39 8.04
C ASN A 348 6.85 -4.13 8.15
N TRP A 349 6.02 -4.10 7.11
CA TRP A 349 4.81 -4.93 7.02
C TRP A 349 5.07 -6.16 6.15
N SER A 350 5.49 -6.00 4.91
CA SER A 350 5.47 -7.07 3.91
C SER A 350 6.35 -8.27 4.25
N LYS A 351 7.49 -8.04 4.94
CA LYS A 351 8.41 -9.11 5.36
C LYS A 351 7.83 -9.96 6.48
N PHE A 352 7.17 -9.33 7.44
CA PHE A 352 6.74 -9.97 8.69
C PHE A 352 5.27 -10.37 8.70
N VAL A 353 4.44 -9.70 7.90
CA VAL A 353 3.00 -9.98 7.80
C VAL A 353 2.73 -10.65 6.46
N ARG A 354 2.49 -11.95 6.50
CA ARG A 354 2.38 -12.76 5.28
C ARG A 354 0.93 -13.01 4.86
N PRO A 355 0.68 -13.39 3.59
CA PRO A 355 -0.65 -13.77 3.14
C PRO A 355 -1.31 -14.81 4.05
N GLY A 356 -2.57 -14.57 4.43
CA GLY A 356 -3.32 -15.42 5.35
C GLY A 356 -3.23 -14.99 6.82
N TRP A 357 -2.32 -14.08 7.17
CA TRP A 357 -2.29 -13.51 8.52
C TRP A 357 -3.52 -12.66 8.78
N VAL A 358 -3.87 -12.49 10.05
CA VAL A 358 -5.05 -11.75 10.48
C VAL A 358 -4.62 -10.55 11.31
N ARG A 359 -5.15 -9.36 10.99
CA ARG A 359 -4.97 -8.19 11.86
C ARG A 359 -5.73 -8.42 13.16
N ILE A 360 -5.09 -8.09 14.29
CA ILE A 360 -5.66 -8.25 15.64
C ILE A 360 -5.81 -6.89 16.32
N GLY A 361 -6.56 -6.87 17.44
CA GLY A 361 -6.81 -5.66 18.20
C GLY A 361 -5.52 -5.04 18.73
N ALA A 362 -5.39 -3.73 18.60
CA ALA A 362 -4.31 -2.95 19.19
C ALA A 362 -4.80 -1.55 19.53
N THR A 363 -4.20 -0.90 20.54
CA THR A 363 -4.36 0.55 20.75
C THR A 363 -3.72 1.26 19.57
N ALA A 364 -4.55 1.70 18.60
CA ALA A 364 -4.07 2.16 17.30
C ALA A 364 -3.22 3.44 17.42
N ASN A 365 -3.66 4.41 18.23
CA ASN A 365 -3.01 5.72 18.41
C ASN A 365 -2.77 5.99 19.91
N PRO A 366 -1.71 5.44 20.49
CA PRO A 366 -1.44 5.58 21.93
C PRO A 366 -0.97 7.00 22.31
N ALA A 367 -0.48 7.77 21.36
CA ALA A 367 -0.07 9.16 21.50
C ALA A 367 -0.12 9.87 20.15
N ASP A 368 -0.10 11.21 20.16
CA ASP A 368 0.02 11.99 18.95
C ASP A 368 1.29 11.60 18.17
N GLY A 369 1.13 11.26 16.91
CA GLY A 369 2.22 10.84 16.04
C GLY A 369 2.80 9.44 16.34
N VAL A 370 2.11 8.61 17.14
CA VAL A 370 2.47 7.19 17.36
C VAL A 370 1.30 6.31 16.94
N GLU A 371 1.55 5.37 16.05
CA GLU A 371 0.55 4.49 15.47
C GLU A 371 0.96 3.03 15.60
N ILE A 372 0.01 2.14 15.91
CA ILE A 372 0.26 0.70 16.12
C ILE A 372 -0.73 -0.13 15.31
N THR A 373 -0.20 -1.11 14.56
CA THR A 373 -0.99 -2.22 14.01
C THR A 373 -0.39 -3.55 14.46
N ALA A 374 -1.24 -4.55 14.68
CA ALA A 374 -0.79 -5.87 15.12
C ALA A 374 -1.44 -7.00 14.30
N PHE A 375 -0.69 -8.06 14.09
CA PHE A 375 -1.07 -9.18 13.23
C PHE A 375 -0.65 -10.51 13.86
N LYS A 376 -1.40 -11.56 13.57
CA LYS A 376 -1.03 -12.94 13.94
C LYS A 376 -1.14 -13.88 12.73
N ASP A 377 -0.31 -14.89 12.76
CA ASP A 377 -0.49 -16.09 11.93
C ASP A 377 -1.39 -17.08 12.68
N PRO A 378 -2.61 -17.34 12.19
CA PRO A 378 -3.50 -18.28 12.87
C PRO A 378 -3.01 -19.73 12.82
N ALA A 379 -2.10 -20.06 11.90
CA ALA A 379 -1.60 -21.42 11.69
C ALA A 379 -0.39 -21.75 12.59
N THR A 380 0.54 -20.80 12.78
CA THR A 380 1.82 -21.06 13.46
C THR A 380 1.96 -20.36 14.81
N GLY A 381 1.07 -19.42 15.12
CA GLY A 381 1.19 -18.58 16.32
C GLY A 381 2.27 -17.48 16.19
N GLY A 382 2.81 -17.28 14.99
CA GLY A 382 3.64 -16.12 14.68
C GLY A 382 2.88 -14.80 14.84
N PHE A 383 3.57 -13.72 15.17
CA PHE A 383 2.95 -12.41 15.26
C PHE A 383 3.91 -11.28 14.88
N ALA A 384 3.33 -10.15 14.49
CA ALA A 384 4.05 -8.92 14.22
C ALA A 384 3.25 -7.72 14.78
N ILE A 385 3.93 -6.82 15.49
CA ILE A 385 3.38 -5.56 15.98
C ILE A 385 4.19 -4.46 15.31
N VAL A 386 3.56 -3.67 14.45
CA VAL A 386 4.22 -2.58 13.74
C VAL A 386 3.89 -1.27 14.43
N ALA A 387 4.93 -0.57 14.89
CA ALA A 387 4.84 0.72 15.56
C ALA A 387 5.48 1.80 14.69
N VAL A 388 4.73 2.85 14.40
CA VAL A 388 5.19 4.05 13.68
C VAL A 388 5.37 5.17 14.69
N ASN A 389 6.55 5.79 14.72
CA ASN A 389 6.80 7.03 15.44
C ASN A 389 7.08 8.15 14.43
N GLN A 390 6.10 8.99 14.20
CA GLN A 390 6.20 10.15 13.29
C GLN A 390 6.89 11.35 13.93
N THR A 391 7.09 11.31 15.26
CA THR A 391 7.63 12.46 15.99
C THR A 391 9.13 12.60 15.80
N GLY A 392 9.65 13.83 15.94
CA GLY A 392 11.08 14.12 15.88
C GLY A 392 11.86 13.72 17.14
N SER A 393 11.25 12.96 18.07
CA SER A 393 11.86 12.54 19.34
C SER A 393 11.59 11.06 19.61
N PRO A 394 12.46 10.35 20.34
CA PRO A 394 12.17 9.01 20.80
C PRO A 394 10.93 8.97 21.71
N VAL A 395 10.07 7.97 21.53
CA VAL A 395 8.87 7.75 22.35
C VAL A 395 8.95 6.40 23.05
N ARG A 396 8.85 6.36 24.37
CA ARG A 396 8.78 5.11 25.11
C ARG A 396 7.35 4.58 25.11
N VAL A 397 7.20 3.32 24.72
CA VAL A 397 5.93 2.61 24.68
C VAL A 397 6.01 1.36 25.56
N ASN A 398 4.97 1.13 26.37
CA ASN A 398 4.76 -0.09 27.15
C ASN A 398 3.69 -0.93 26.46
N PHE A 399 4.06 -2.12 26.05
CA PHE A 399 3.17 -3.08 25.40
C PHE A 399 2.65 -4.09 26.43
N SER A 400 1.34 -4.35 26.40
CA SER A 400 0.65 -5.42 27.12
C SER A 400 0.03 -6.37 26.11
N LEU A 401 0.41 -7.63 26.14
CA LEU A 401 0.00 -8.69 25.22
C LEU A 401 -1.17 -9.48 25.85
N ALA A 402 -2.40 -9.03 25.60
CA ALA A 402 -3.60 -9.64 26.14
C ALA A 402 -3.97 -10.90 25.36
N GLY A 403 -4.17 -12.03 26.07
CA GLY A 403 -4.60 -13.29 25.47
C GLY A 403 -3.58 -13.98 24.56
N PHE A 404 -2.35 -13.49 24.51
CA PHE A 404 -1.30 -14.14 23.73
C PHE A 404 -0.98 -15.54 24.31
N PRO A 405 -0.67 -16.51 23.44
CA PRO A 405 0.01 -17.73 23.88
C PRO A 405 1.33 -17.38 24.58
N THR A 406 1.96 -18.35 25.23
CA THR A 406 3.23 -18.09 25.92
C THR A 406 4.28 -17.55 24.94
N VAL A 407 4.67 -16.30 25.15
CA VAL A 407 5.70 -15.61 24.39
C VAL A 407 6.73 -15.04 25.37
N THR A 408 8.00 -15.35 25.19
CA THR A 408 9.07 -14.96 26.11
C THR A 408 9.90 -13.78 25.62
N SER A 409 9.84 -13.48 24.32
CA SER A 409 10.62 -12.40 23.72
C SER A 409 10.06 -11.94 22.38
N VAL A 410 10.46 -10.75 21.97
CA VAL A 410 10.27 -10.18 20.61
C VAL A 410 11.59 -9.68 20.06
N THR A 411 11.73 -9.71 18.73
CA THR A 411 12.84 -9.09 18.02
C THR A 411 12.34 -7.82 17.33
N PRO A 412 12.87 -6.62 17.66
CA PRO A 412 12.53 -5.39 16.95
C PRO A 412 13.30 -5.29 15.64
N ALA A 413 12.62 -5.14 14.51
CA ALA A 413 13.21 -4.78 13.21
C ALA A 413 12.97 -3.29 12.95
N VAL A 414 14.03 -2.50 12.80
CA VAL A 414 13.96 -1.03 12.79
C VAL A 414 14.25 -0.46 11.40
N THR A 415 13.38 0.42 10.94
CA THR A 415 13.64 1.36 9.85
C THR A 415 13.65 2.79 10.40
N SER A 416 14.75 3.51 10.20
CA SER A 416 14.96 4.88 10.65
C SER A 416 15.92 5.61 9.71
N ALA A 417 16.34 6.83 10.03
CA ALA A 417 17.36 7.52 9.25
C ALA A 417 18.65 6.69 9.12
N SER A 418 19.05 5.97 10.18
CA SER A 418 20.30 5.19 10.25
C SER A 418 20.11 3.67 10.10
N SER A 419 18.89 3.15 10.10
CA SER A 419 18.59 1.72 10.03
C SER A 419 17.71 1.39 8.85
N ASN A 420 17.94 0.24 8.22
CA ASN A 420 17.24 -0.23 7.01
C ASN A 420 16.63 -1.61 7.28
N LEU A 421 15.52 -1.65 8.03
CA LEU A 421 14.82 -2.88 8.38
C LEU A 421 15.77 -3.89 9.08
N VAL A 422 16.51 -3.41 10.06
CA VAL A 422 17.57 -4.19 10.75
C VAL A 422 17.06 -4.70 12.08
N ASP A 423 17.18 -6.01 12.30
CA ASP A 423 16.90 -6.63 13.59
C ASP A 423 17.84 -6.08 14.67
N GLN A 424 17.26 -5.75 15.81
CA GLN A 424 17.94 -5.29 17.00
C GLN A 424 18.03 -6.41 18.04
N SER A 425 18.69 -6.13 19.16
CA SER A 425 18.74 -7.06 20.28
C SER A 425 17.33 -7.47 20.75
N VAL A 426 17.17 -8.74 21.04
CA VAL A 426 15.94 -9.33 21.54
C VAL A 426 15.48 -8.61 22.81
N VAL A 427 14.19 -8.33 22.90
CA VAL A 427 13.53 -7.76 24.09
C VAL A 427 12.75 -8.85 24.80
N ASN A 428 13.09 -9.10 26.07
CA ASN A 428 12.37 -10.08 26.88
C ASN A 428 10.98 -9.58 27.29
N ILE A 429 10.04 -10.49 27.32
CA ILE A 429 8.67 -10.28 27.79
C ILE A 429 8.52 -10.84 29.20
N PHE A 430 8.03 -10.02 30.13
CA PHE A 430 7.76 -10.40 31.50
C PHE A 430 6.27 -10.22 31.82
N ASN A 431 5.61 -11.28 32.26
CA ASN A 431 4.18 -11.26 32.56
C ASN A 431 3.32 -10.67 31.43
N GLY A 432 3.62 -11.04 30.18
CA GLY A 432 2.92 -10.55 29.00
C GLY A 432 3.18 -9.07 28.66
N THR A 433 4.22 -8.45 29.22
CA THR A 433 4.54 -7.05 28.97
C THR A 433 6.00 -6.84 28.54
N PHE A 434 6.25 -5.81 27.73
CA PHE A 434 7.59 -5.29 27.41
C PHE A 434 7.54 -3.80 27.15
N SER A 435 8.69 -3.15 27.25
CA SER A 435 8.83 -1.72 26.96
C SER A 435 9.90 -1.51 25.90
N TYR A 436 9.67 -0.54 25.02
CA TYR A 436 10.64 -0.16 24.00
C TYR A 436 10.63 1.36 23.78
N ALA A 437 11.82 1.92 23.51
CA ALA A 437 11.96 3.32 23.07
C ALA A 437 11.97 3.34 21.54
N LEU A 438 10.84 3.69 20.92
CA LEU A 438 10.75 3.89 19.47
C LEU A 438 11.68 5.04 19.07
N PRO A 439 12.64 4.86 18.16
CA PRO A 439 13.49 5.97 17.70
C PRO A 439 12.65 7.09 17.08
N ALA A 440 13.18 8.30 17.04
CA ALA A 440 12.57 9.41 16.31
C ALA A 440 12.38 9.06 14.82
N THR A 441 11.26 9.45 14.24
CA THR A 441 10.95 9.27 12.81
C THR A 441 11.31 7.85 12.33
N SER A 442 10.62 6.85 12.89
CA SER A 442 10.94 5.44 12.65
C SER A 442 9.72 4.55 12.51
N VAL A 443 9.94 3.38 11.91
CA VAL A 443 9.01 2.25 11.93
C VAL A 443 9.73 1.08 12.58
N VAL A 444 9.10 0.44 13.56
CA VAL A 444 9.63 -0.71 14.29
C VAL A 444 8.62 -1.85 14.22
N THR A 445 9.05 -2.99 13.71
CA THR A 445 8.25 -4.22 13.74
C THR A 445 8.79 -5.14 14.83
N PHE A 446 7.98 -5.39 15.85
CA PHE A 446 8.25 -6.41 16.86
C PHE A 446 7.70 -7.74 16.35
N HIS A 447 8.58 -8.68 16.03
CA HIS A 447 8.17 -9.99 15.54
C HIS A 447 8.59 -11.11 16.49
N GLY A 448 7.78 -12.15 16.53
CA GLY A 448 8.01 -13.31 17.37
C GLY A 448 7.04 -14.43 17.04
N ALA A 449 7.19 -15.53 17.77
CA ALA A 449 6.26 -16.64 17.69
C ALA A 449 5.94 -17.15 19.10
N ALA A 450 4.74 -17.68 19.26
CA ALA A 450 4.38 -18.41 20.45
C ALA A 450 5.29 -19.64 20.59
N ALA A 451 5.64 -19.99 21.82
CA ALA A 451 6.25 -21.28 22.08
C ALA A 451 5.29 -22.37 21.60
N SER A 452 5.77 -23.30 20.79
CA SER A 452 4.99 -24.47 20.43
C SER A 452 4.56 -25.16 21.73
N THR A 453 3.26 -25.34 21.93
CA THR A 453 2.78 -26.26 22.97
C THR A 453 3.35 -27.64 22.67
N PRO A 454 4.06 -28.26 23.62
CA PRO A 454 4.64 -29.59 23.44
C PRO A 454 3.58 -30.65 23.14
#